data_633797f7304fc6e785382be52fd5ab08
#
_entry.id   633797f7304fc6e785382be52fd5ab08
#
_cell.length_a   1.000
_cell.length_b   1.000
_cell.length_c   1.000
_cell.angle_alpha   90.00
_cell.angle_beta   90.00
_cell.angle_gamma   90.00
#
_symmetry.space_group_name_H-M   'P 1'
#
loop_
_entity.id
_entity.type
_entity.pdbx_description
1 polymer ?
#
loop_
_entity_poly.entity_id
_entity_poly.type
_entity_poly.pdbx_seq_one_letter_code
_entity_poly.pdbx_strand_id
1 'polypeptide(L)'
;MLFDLRSGGRRRTVKAVYLSLAVLMFVGFVGFGIGSSGLSGSIGDLIRDSGPSGDANDPSERLNQQIASADRRTKANPSDESAWAALALARVRLAQVGDNFDSAASDYTDAGRRQLNSAAAAWDKYVALEPAKPDERVVRQMQQAFMALNQPTKAVAAQEMLTEIDPTQQTFQNLALLAYQAGQLRKGDLAAGKAVDLAPKDEQKELKEQLEQAKSQAALQQIQETQPSPTPTIG
;
A
#
# COMPACT_ATOMS: atom_id res chain seq x y z
N MET A 1 30.16 -33.88 -16.63
CA MET A 1 30.39 -33.56 -15.20
C MET A 1 30.42 -32.03 -15.04
N LEU A 2 29.30 -31.43 -14.75
CA LEU A 2 29.08 -29.98 -14.88
C LEU A 2 28.42 -29.37 -13.64
N PHE A 3 28.81 -29.80 -12.44
CA PHE A 3 28.42 -29.09 -11.22
C PHE A 3 29.44 -29.33 -10.11
N ASP A 4 30.51 -28.54 -10.11
CA ASP A 4 31.42 -28.47 -8.96
C ASP A 4 31.04 -27.32 -8.03
N LEU A 5 30.46 -27.64 -6.86
CA LEU A 5 29.91 -26.71 -5.87
C LEU A 5 30.88 -26.32 -4.75
N ARG A 6 32.20 -26.50 -4.94
CA ARG A 6 33.19 -26.36 -3.88
C ARG A 6 33.92 -25.03 -3.81
N SER A 7 33.60 -24.02 -4.60
CA SER A 7 34.26 -22.71 -4.46
C SER A 7 33.41 -21.73 -3.61
N GLY A 8 33.99 -21.27 -2.51
CA GLY A 8 33.32 -20.39 -1.52
C GLY A 8 32.84 -19.03 -2.04
N GLY A 9 33.32 -18.56 -3.21
CA GLY A 9 32.89 -17.35 -3.87
C GLY A 9 31.50 -17.48 -4.51
N ARG A 10 31.19 -18.64 -5.10
CA ARG A 10 29.89 -18.91 -5.73
C ARG A 10 28.73 -19.01 -4.76
N ARG A 11 28.97 -19.44 -3.51
CA ARG A 11 27.92 -19.47 -2.47
C ARG A 11 27.42 -18.08 -2.08
N ARG A 12 28.28 -17.06 -2.12
CA ARG A 12 27.88 -15.67 -1.84
C ARG A 12 27.08 -15.08 -3.00
N THR A 13 27.48 -15.34 -4.23
CA THR A 13 26.75 -14.87 -5.43
C THR A 13 25.38 -15.55 -5.55
N VAL A 14 25.29 -16.84 -5.29
CA VAL A 14 24.03 -17.61 -5.31
C VAL A 14 23.10 -17.11 -4.19
N LYS A 15 23.61 -16.88 -2.97
CA LYS A 15 22.80 -16.28 -1.88
C LYS A 15 22.33 -14.87 -2.24
N ALA A 16 23.17 -14.03 -2.84
CA ALA A 16 22.77 -12.70 -3.28
C ALA A 16 21.68 -12.73 -4.36
N VAL A 17 21.77 -13.65 -5.31
CA VAL A 17 20.75 -13.83 -6.37
C VAL A 17 19.44 -14.36 -5.78
N TYR A 18 19.49 -15.33 -4.85
CA TYR A 18 18.28 -15.81 -4.18
C TYR A 18 17.66 -14.75 -3.26
N LEU A 19 18.47 -13.93 -2.62
CA LEU A 19 17.99 -12.83 -1.76
C LEU A 19 17.33 -11.74 -2.62
N SER A 20 17.94 -11.37 -3.76
CA SER A 20 17.34 -10.39 -4.68
C SER A 20 16.06 -10.93 -5.34
N LEU A 21 16.02 -12.25 -5.66
CA LEU A 21 14.81 -12.88 -6.20
C LEU A 21 13.71 -12.98 -5.13
N ALA A 22 14.07 -13.26 -3.88
CA ALA A 22 13.14 -13.29 -2.75
C ALA A 22 12.57 -11.89 -2.46
N VAL A 23 13.40 -10.84 -2.52
CA VAL A 23 12.95 -9.45 -2.39
C VAL A 23 12.04 -9.05 -3.57
N LEU A 24 12.39 -9.43 -4.80
CA LEU A 24 11.53 -9.20 -5.97
C LEU A 24 10.22 -9.99 -5.90
N MET A 25 10.23 -11.25 -5.43
CA MET A 25 9.01 -12.01 -5.18
C MET A 25 8.20 -11.42 -4.03
N PHE A 26 8.85 -10.91 -2.98
CA PHE A 26 8.16 -10.31 -1.85
C PHE A 26 7.49 -8.98 -2.25
N VAL A 27 8.16 -8.14 -3.03
CA VAL A 27 7.57 -6.91 -3.61
C VAL A 27 6.44 -7.27 -4.60
N GLY A 28 6.61 -8.34 -5.40
CA GLY A 28 5.56 -8.86 -6.29
C GLY A 28 4.39 -9.50 -5.53
N PHE A 29 4.63 -10.16 -4.39
CA PHE A 29 3.58 -10.82 -3.59
C PHE A 29 2.77 -9.83 -2.75
N VAL A 30 3.38 -8.73 -2.29
CA VAL A 30 2.67 -7.62 -1.62
C VAL A 30 1.81 -6.85 -2.65
N GLY A 31 2.22 -6.81 -3.93
CA GLY A 31 1.43 -6.20 -5.00
C GLY A 31 0.29 -7.07 -5.54
N PHE A 32 0.37 -8.39 -5.41
CA PHE A 32 -0.60 -9.34 -5.95
C PHE A 32 -1.23 -10.29 -4.92
N GLY A 33 -1.12 -9.99 -3.64
CA GLY A 33 -1.71 -10.78 -2.55
C GLY A 33 -3.24 -10.74 -2.51
N ILE A 34 -3.91 -11.07 -3.62
CA ILE A 34 -5.28 -11.57 -3.59
C ILE A 34 -5.18 -13.08 -3.30
N GLY A 35 -4.93 -13.41 -2.05
CA GLY A 35 -5.15 -14.74 -1.52
C GLY A 35 -6.63 -15.09 -1.64
N SER A 36 -6.94 -15.98 -2.56
CA SER A 36 -8.25 -16.57 -2.77
C SER A 36 -8.64 -17.42 -1.58
N SER A 37 -9.20 -16.83 -0.53
CA SER A 37 -9.97 -17.58 0.46
C SER A 37 -10.93 -16.63 1.17
N GLY A 38 -12.19 -16.66 0.78
CA GLY A 38 -13.28 -16.10 1.56
C GLY A 38 -14.24 -15.12 0.90
N LEU A 39 -14.22 -14.91 -0.42
CA LEU A 39 -15.20 -14.01 -1.08
C LEU A 39 -16.23 -14.73 -1.96
N SER A 40 -16.42 -16.04 -1.76
CA SER A 40 -17.39 -16.83 -2.54
C SER A 40 -18.84 -16.71 -2.05
N GLY A 41 -19.10 -16.02 -0.94
CA GLY A 41 -20.42 -16.03 -0.28
C GLY A 41 -21.24 -14.74 -0.37
N SER A 42 -20.70 -13.60 -0.80
CA SER A 42 -21.44 -12.32 -0.68
C SER A 42 -21.63 -11.52 -1.97
N ILE A 43 -20.98 -11.86 -3.06
CA ILE A 43 -21.15 -11.15 -4.35
C ILE A 43 -22.36 -11.65 -5.12
N GLY A 44 -22.77 -12.89 -4.91
CA GLY A 44 -23.95 -13.47 -5.60
C GLY A 44 -25.29 -12.90 -5.16
N ASP A 45 -25.41 -12.41 -3.94
CA ASP A 45 -26.67 -11.93 -3.37
C ASP A 45 -26.94 -10.44 -3.65
N LEU A 46 -25.87 -9.65 -3.94
CA LEU A 46 -26.01 -8.26 -4.33
C LEU A 46 -26.31 -8.06 -5.82
N ILE A 47 -26.27 -9.14 -6.63
CA ILE A 47 -26.52 -9.08 -8.08
C ILE A 47 -28.00 -9.32 -8.42
N ARG A 48 -28.81 -9.75 -7.45
CA ARG A 48 -30.21 -10.17 -7.73
C ARG A 48 -31.27 -9.10 -7.58
N ASP A 49 -30.95 -7.91 -7.10
CA ASP A 49 -31.98 -6.86 -6.88
C ASP A 49 -31.71 -5.58 -7.65
N SER A 50 -31.70 -5.65 -8.99
CA SER A 50 -31.85 -4.47 -9.85
C SER A 50 -32.35 -4.89 -11.22
N GLY A 51 -33.53 -4.39 -11.57
CA GLY A 51 -34.26 -4.66 -12.81
C GLY A 51 -33.56 -4.24 -14.11
N PRO A 52 -34.17 -4.50 -15.27
CA PRO A 52 -33.46 -4.68 -16.54
C PRO A 52 -33.17 -3.37 -17.26
N SER A 53 -31.97 -3.23 -17.76
CA SER A 53 -31.55 -2.71 -19.05
C SER A 53 -30.32 -1.80 -19.03
N GLY A 54 -29.37 -2.13 -19.90
CA GLY A 54 -28.14 -1.40 -20.19
C GLY A 54 -26.92 -2.24 -19.78
N ASP A 55 -25.91 -2.32 -20.59
CA ASP A 55 -24.69 -3.12 -20.41
C ASP A 55 -24.15 -3.17 -18.96
N ALA A 56 -24.77 -4.02 -18.14
CA ALA A 56 -24.57 -4.11 -16.69
C ALA A 56 -23.20 -4.73 -16.32
N ASN A 57 -22.25 -4.76 -17.24
CA ASN A 57 -20.97 -5.42 -17.09
C ASN A 57 -19.76 -4.47 -17.01
N ASP A 58 -19.92 -3.15 -17.12
CA ASP A 58 -18.79 -2.24 -16.95
C ASP A 58 -18.53 -1.99 -15.45
N PRO A 59 -17.40 -2.47 -14.90
CA PRO A 59 -17.02 -2.20 -13.52
C PRO A 59 -16.96 -0.71 -13.19
N SER A 60 -16.59 0.12 -14.17
CA SER A 60 -16.46 1.58 -14.01
C SER A 60 -17.82 2.23 -13.76
N GLU A 61 -18.86 1.80 -14.46
CA GLU A 61 -20.20 2.36 -14.26
C GLU A 61 -20.77 2.05 -12.88
N ARG A 62 -20.61 0.81 -12.42
CA ARG A 62 -21.02 0.41 -11.06
C ARG A 62 -20.28 1.21 -9.99
N LEU A 63 -18.98 1.43 -10.18
CA LEU A 63 -18.18 2.24 -9.25
C LEU A 63 -18.61 3.71 -9.26
N ASN A 64 -18.95 4.27 -10.43
CA ASN A 64 -19.48 5.62 -10.54
C ASN A 64 -20.83 5.76 -9.82
N GLN A 65 -21.70 4.76 -9.88
CA GLN A 65 -22.97 4.74 -9.13
C GLN A 65 -22.71 4.67 -7.61
N GLN A 66 -21.74 3.87 -7.16
CA GLN A 66 -21.34 3.81 -5.76
C GLN A 66 -20.79 5.16 -5.28
N ILE A 67 -19.91 5.80 -6.07
CA ILE A 67 -19.39 7.14 -5.79
C ILE A 67 -20.54 8.15 -5.67
N ALA A 68 -21.47 8.19 -6.64
CA ALA A 68 -22.60 9.10 -6.61
C ALA A 68 -23.52 8.86 -5.40
N SER A 69 -23.72 7.62 -5.00
CA SER A 69 -24.49 7.28 -3.80
C SER A 69 -23.78 7.74 -2.52
N ALA A 70 -22.49 7.43 -2.38
CA ALA A 70 -21.69 7.84 -1.22
C ALA A 70 -21.59 9.38 -1.13
N ASP A 71 -21.38 10.06 -2.24
CA ASP A 71 -21.32 11.53 -2.32
C ASP A 71 -22.64 12.19 -1.88
N ARG A 72 -23.78 11.63 -2.27
CA ARG A 72 -25.08 12.10 -1.77
C ARG A 72 -25.23 11.94 -0.26
N ARG A 73 -24.76 10.80 0.29
CA ARG A 73 -24.81 10.55 1.73
C ARG A 73 -23.90 11.51 2.51
N THR A 74 -22.68 11.77 2.04
CA THR A 74 -21.76 12.72 2.69
C THR A 74 -22.29 14.14 2.67
N LYS A 75 -23.00 14.54 1.61
CA LYS A 75 -23.67 15.85 1.52
C LYS A 75 -24.88 15.96 2.44
N ALA A 76 -25.67 14.87 2.55
CA ALA A 76 -26.84 14.84 3.43
C ALA A 76 -26.45 14.77 4.91
N ASN A 77 -25.40 14.04 5.23
CA ASN A 77 -24.85 13.91 6.60
C ASN A 77 -23.31 13.94 6.57
N PRO A 78 -22.68 15.10 6.75
CA PRO A 78 -21.21 15.22 6.77
C PRO A 78 -20.52 14.45 7.91
N SER A 79 -21.27 14.02 8.93
CA SER A 79 -20.75 13.21 10.04
C SER A 79 -20.92 11.69 9.81
N ASP A 80 -21.36 11.27 8.62
CA ASP A 80 -21.47 9.85 8.27
C ASP A 80 -20.10 9.28 7.90
N GLU A 81 -19.39 8.72 8.90
CA GLU A 81 -18.08 8.08 8.73
C GLU A 81 -18.14 7.01 7.63
N SER A 82 -19.20 6.19 7.62
CA SER A 82 -19.32 5.10 6.67
C SER A 82 -19.49 5.58 5.22
N ALA A 83 -20.12 6.73 5.03
CA ALA A 83 -20.25 7.34 3.70
C ALA A 83 -18.90 7.87 3.19
N TRP A 84 -18.11 8.51 4.04
CA TRP A 84 -16.77 8.97 3.66
C TRP A 84 -15.83 7.80 3.36
N ALA A 85 -15.85 6.75 4.19
CA ALA A 85 -15.10 5.52 3.95
C ALA A 85 -15.48 4.86 2.62
N ALA A 86 -16.80 4.74 2.34
CA ALA A 86 -17.29 4.18 1.08
C ALA A 86 -16.88 5.03 -0.12
N LEU A 87 -16.92 6.37 0.00
CA LEU A 87 -16.53 7.29 -1.06
C LEU A 87 -15.03 7.14 -1.38
N ALA A 88 -14.18 7.13 -0.36
CA ALA A 88 -12.74 6.93 -0.53
C ALA A 88 -12.45 5.60 -1.23
N LEU A 89 -13.03 4.50 -0.73
CA LEU A 89 -12.83 3.16 -1.27
C LEU A 89 -13.30 3.03 -2.73
N ALA A 90 -14.48 3.55 -3.05
CA ALA A 90 -15.03 3.48 -4.41
C ALA A 90 -14.15 4.25 -5.41
N ARG A 91 -13.58 5.40 -5.01
CA ARG A 91 -12.65 6.17 -5.85
C ARG A 91 -11.31 5.48 -6.06
N VAL A 92 -10.74 4.84 -5.01
CA VAL A 92 -9.53 4.02 -5.17
C VAL A 92 -9.76 2.88 -6.16
N ARG A 93 -10.91 2.18 -6.04
CA ARG A 93 -11.26 1.11 -6.97
C ARG A 93 -11.47 1.60 -8.39
N LEU A 94 -12.11 2.77 -8.56
CA LEU A 94 -12.28 3.37 -9.88
C LEU A 94 -10.94 3.72 -10.52
N ALA A 95 -9.96 4.16 -9.73
CA ALA A 95 -8.61 4.44 -10.24
C ALA A 95 -7.92 3.21 -10.83
N GLN A 96 -8.33 2.00 -10.44
CA GLN A 96 -7.72 0.73 -10.85
C GLN A 96 -8.37 0.08 -12.09
N VAL A 97 -9.39 0.70 -12.68
CA VAL A 97 -10.16 0.10 -13.78
C VAL A 97 -10.30 1.03 -14.98
N GLY A 98 -10.50 0.44 -16.15
CA GLY A 98 -10.72 1.17 -17.40
C GLY A 98 -9.58 2.11 -17.74
N ASP A 99 -9.88 3.27 -18.28
CA ASP A 99 -8.92 4.29 -18.74
C ASP A 99 -8.14 4.96 -17.58
N ASN A 100 -8.44 4.61 -16.33
CA ASN A 100 -7.75 5.14 -15.16
C ASN A 100 -6.43 4.43 -14.85
N PHE A 101 -6.23 3.21 -15.38
CA PHE A 101 -5.05 2.40 -15.14
C PHE A 101 -4.48 1.85 -16.44
N ASP A 102 -3.21 2.14 -16.70
CA ASP A 102 -2.46 1.57 -17.82
C ASP A 102 -1.86 0.23 -17.40
N SER A 103 -2.48 -0.86 -17.83
CA SER A 103 -2.00 -2.21 -17.52
C SER A 103 -0.67 -2.56 -18.20
N ALA A 104 -0.32 -1.91 -19.30
CA ALA A 104 0.94 -2.15 -20.00
C ALA A 104 2.11 -1.46 -19.26
N ALA A 105 1.89 -0.26 -18.76
CA ALA A 105 2.85 0.45 -17.93
C ALA A 105 2.80 0.04 -16.45
N SER A 106 1.75 -0.68 -16.03
CA SER A 106 1.44 -1.00 -14.62
C SER A 106 1.39 0.25 -13.74
N ASP A 107 0.83 1.34 -14.27
CA ASP A 107 0.76 2.64 -13.58
C ASP A 107 -0.61 3.32 -13.79
N TYR A 108 -0.90 4.27 -12.91
CA TYR A 108 -2.12 5.08 -12.98
C TYR A 108 -1.97 6.17 -14.05
N THR A 109 -2.98 6.30 -14.90
CA THR A 109 -3.10 7.45 -15.81
C THR A 109 -3.36 8.74 -15.03
N ASP A 110 -3.32 9.88 -15.70
CA ASP A 110 -3.71 11.15 -15.07
C ASP A 110 -5.16 11.12 -14.55
N ALA A 111 -6.05 10.39 -15.25
CA ALA A 111 -7.41 10.19 -14.79
C ALA A 111 -7.45 9.36 -13.50
N GLY A 112 -6.70 8.26 -13.44
CA GLY A 112 -6.55 7.45 -12.24
C GLY A 112 -5.96 8.22 -11.05
N ARG A 113 -4.91 9.00 -11.29
CA ARG A 113 -4.32 9.87 -10.25
C ARG A 113 -5.31 10.92 -9.73
N ARG A 114 -6.19 11.48 -10.59
CA ARG A 114 -7.29 12.35 -10.12
C ARG A 114 -8.27 11.61 -9.22
N GLN A 115 -8.61 10.35 -9.52
CA GLN A 115 -9.47 9.54 -8.65
C GLN A 115 -8.79 9.25 -7.30
N LEU A 116 -7.50 8.91 -7.29
CA LEU A 116 -6.74 8.72 -6.05
C LEU A 116 -6.67 10.00 -5.20
N ASN A 117 -6.45 11.17 -5.82
CA ASN A 117 -6.48 12.46 -5.09
C ASN A 117 -7.88 12.76 -4.51
N SER A 118 -8.93 12.41 -5.25
CA SER A 118 -10.29 12.55 -4.75
C SER A 118 -10.60 11.57 -3.61
N ALA A 119 -10.02 10.35 -3.67
CA ALA A 119 -10.08 9.40 -2.56
C ALA A 119 -9.36 9.94 -1.32
N ALA A 120 -8.17 10.55 -1.50
CA ALA A 120 -7.42 11.18 -0.42
C ALA A 120 -8.21 12.30 0.27
N ALA A 121 -8.93 13.13 -0.50
CA ALA A 121 -9.79 14.18 0.07
C ALA A 121 -10.97 13.60 0.90
N ALA A 122 -11.57 12.50 0.43
CA ALA A 122 -12.63 11.81 1.18
C ALA A 122 -12.06 11.13 2.45
N TRP A 123 -10.87 10.56 2.36
CA TRP A 123 -10.14 9.99 3.49
C TRP A 123 -9.81 11.03 4.56
N ASP A 124 -9.32 12.21 4.18
CA ASP A 124 -9.03 13.29 5.13
C ASP A 124 -10.30 13.68 5.92
N LYS A 125 -11.49 13.63 5.30
CA LYS A 125 -12.77 13.83 5.99
C LYS A 125 -13.14 12.66 6.92
N TYR A 126 -12.90 11.42 6.46
CA TYR A 126 -13.13 10.22 7.26
C TYR A 126 -12.30 10.23 8.54
N VAL A 127 -11.01 10.49 8.43
CA VAL A 127 -10.10 10.52 9.60
C VAL A 127 -10.42 11.67 10.54
N ALA A 128 -10.83 12.83 10.01
CA ALA A 128 -11.23 13.98 10.82
C ALA A 128 -12.46 13.74 11.72
N LEU A 129 -13.24 12.68 11.43
CA LEU A 129 -14.37 12.25 12.27
C LEU A 129 -13.92 11.34 13.44
N GLU A 130 -12.63 10.98 13.50
CA GLU A 130 -12.05 10.13 14.55
C GLU A 130 -12.83 8.82 14.76
N PRO A 131 -13.00 7.99 13.70
CA PRO A 131 -13.82 6.79 13.78
C PRO A 131 -13.31 5.86 14.89
N ALA A 132 -14.19 5.49 15.82
CA ALA A 132 -13.84 4.62 16.95
C ALA A 132 -13.36 3.21 16.52
N LYS A 133 -13.77 2.77 15.34
CA LYS A 133 -13.34 1.51 14.70
C LYS A 133 -13.10 1.75 13.21
N PRO A 134 -11.89 2.17 12.83
CA PRO A 134 -11.57 2.35 11.41
C PRO A 134 -11.75 1.06 10.61
N ASP A 135 -12.31 1.16 9.40
CA ASP A 135 -12.42 0.00 8.50
C ASP A 135 -11.03 -0.34 7.93
N GLU A 136 -10.49 -1.46 8.36
CA GLU A 136 -9.15 -1.93 7.98
C GLU A 136 -8.97 -1.97 6.46
N ARG A 137 -9.99 -2.37 5.69
CA ARG A 137 -9.91 -2.44 4.23
C ARG A 137 -9.73 -1.06 3.62
N VAL A 138 -10.43 -0.07 4.16
CA VAL A 138 -10.30 1.32 3.71
C VAL A 138 -8.91 1.85 4.05
N VAL A 139 -8.44 1.64 5.28
CA VAL A 139 -7.10 2.06 5.72
C VAL A 139 -6.02 1.45 4.83
N ARG A 140 -6.09 0.15 4.57
CA ARG A 140 -5.13 -0.58 3.74
C ARG A 140 -5.13 -0.09 2.28
N GLN A 141 -6.31 0.14 1.70
CA GLN A 141 -6.44 0.67 0.34
C GLN A 141 -5.92 2.12 0.24
N MET A 142 -6.18 2.93 1.26
CA MET A 142 -5.67 4.30 1.30
C MET A 142 -4.15 4.37 1.49
N GLN A 143 -3.58 3.49 2.30
CA GLN A 143 -2.13 3.38 2.44
C GLN A 143 -1.47 3.10 1.07
N GLN A 144 -2.02 2.16 0.28
CA GLN A 144 -1.53 1.88 -1.08
C GLN A 144 -1.75 3.08 -2.03
N ALA A 145 -2.90 3.74 -1.96
CA ALA A 145 -3.19 4.93 -2.76
C ALA A 145 -2.20 6.07 -2.48
N PHE A 146 -1.81 6.28 -1.22
CA PHE A 146 -0.81 7.29 -0.85
C PHE A 146 0.59 6.95 -1.38
N MET A 147 0.96 5.67 -1.42
CA MET A 147 2.20 5.23 -2.05
C MET A 147 2.18 5.53 -3.56
N ALA A 148 1.08 5.20 -4.25
CA ALA A 148 0.91 5.48 -5.67
C ALA A 148 0.91 6.99 -6.00
N LEU A 149 0.46 7.83 -5.06
CA LEU A 149 0.48 9.30 -5.17
C LEU A 149 1.83 9.91 -4.78
N ASN A 150 2.82 9.10 -4.40
CA ASN A 150 4.09 9.56 -3.84
C ASN A 150 3.90 10.48 -2.61
N GLN A 151 2.97 10.09 -1.72
CA GLN A 151 2.69 10.77 -0.46
C GLN A 151 3.11 9.89 0.74
N PRO A 152 4.41 9.62 0.93
CA PRO A 152 4.88 8.64 1.90
C PRO A 152 4.50 8.97 3.33
N THR A 153 4.43 10.24 3.70
CA THR A 153 4.01 10.67 5.05
C THR A 153 2.57 10.25 5.36
N LYS A 154 1.66 10.38 4.39
CA LYS A 154 0.26 9.92 4.56
C LYS A 154 0.16 8.39 4.56
N ALA A 155 0.99 7.71 3.77
CA ALA A 155 1.06 6.25 3.79
C ALA A 155 1.53 5.73 5.17
N VAL A 156 2.52 6.40 5.79
CA VAL A 156 2.95 6.09 7.17
C VAL A 156 1.81 6.29 8.16
N ALA A 157 1.07 7.39 8.10
CA ALA A 157 -0.05 7.64 9.00
C ALA A 157 -1.16 6.57 8.86
N ALA A 158 -1.47 6.15 7.63
CA ALA A 158 -2.40 5.05 7.40
C ALA A 158 -1.86 3.72 7.94
N GLN A 159 -0.55 3.44 7.81
CA GLN A 159 0.07 2.25 8.37
C GLN A 159 0.08 2.26 9.90
N GLU A 160 0.22 3.43 10.55
CA GLU A 160 0.05 3.56 12.00
C GLU A 160 -1.34 3.11 12.45
N MET A 161 -2.39 3.56 11.76
CA MET A 161 -3.75 3.09 12.04
C MET A 161 -3.88 1.55 11.88
N LEU A 162 -3.18 0.94 10.92
CA LEU A 162 -3.16 -0.52 10.79
C LEU A 162 -2.47 -1.20 11.98
N THR A 163 -1.44 -0.60 12.59
CA THR A 163 -0.83 -1.16 13.80
C THR A 163 -1.72 -1.03 15.03
N GLU A 164 -2.63 -0.07 15.05
CA GLU A 164 -3.63 0.07 16.11
C GLU A 164 -4.78 -0.93 15.96
N ILE A 165 -5.21 -1.20 14.71
CA ILE A 165 -6.27 -2.19 14.40
C ILE A 165 -5.79 -3.62 14.63
N ASP A 166 -4.58 -3.93 14.15
CA ASP A 166 -3.98 -5.28 14.19
C ASP A 166 -2.49 -5.16 14.61
N PRO A 167 -2.18 -5.15 15.93
CA PRO A 167 -0.82 -4.95 16.45
C PRO A 167 0.04 -6.22 16.33
N THR A 168 0.43 -6.59 15.12
CA THR A 168 1.26 -7.76 14.82
C THR A 168 2.69 -7.39 14.45
N GLN A 169 3.60 -8.36 14.50
CA GLN A 169 4.95 -8.22 13.98
C GLN A 169 4.95 -7.62 12.57
N GLN A 170 4.08 -8.13 11.70
CA GLN A 170 4.03 -7.75 10.29
C GLN A 170 3.58 -6.29 10.10
N THR A 171 2.55 -5.84 10.85
CA THR A 171 2.08 -4.46 10.74
C THR A 171 3.11 -3.46 11.23
N PHE A 172 3.85 -3.76 12.31
CA PHE A 172 4.95 -2.93 12.80
C PHE A 172 6.18 -2.99 11.88
N GLN A 173 6.50 -4.15 11.30
CA GLN A 173 7.56 -4.25 10.29
C GLN A 173 7.26 -3.37 9.06
N ASN A 174 6.02 -3.41 8.56
CA ASN A 174 5.60 -2.56 7.46
C ASN A 174 5.67 -1.08 7.82
N LEU A 175 5.29 -0.72 9.06
CA LEU A 175 5.41 0.66 9.54
C LEU A 175 6.88 1.11 9.57
N ALA A 176 7.78 0.26 10.05
CA ALA A 176 9.22 0.58 10.07
C ALA A 176 9.75 0.86 8.67
N LEU A 177 9.46 -0.03 7.71
CA LEU A 177 9.91 0.11 6.33
C LEU A 177 9.38 1.38 5.66
N LEU A 178 8.08 1.65 5.80
CA LEU A 178 7.46 2.85 5.25
C LEU A 178 8.00 4.13 5.90
N ALA A 179 8.21 4.11 7.23
CA ALA A 179 8.75 5.25 7.95
C ALA A 179 10.21 5.55 7.52
N TYR A 180 11.03 4.53 7.29
CA TYR A 180 12.38 4.72 6.76
C TYR A 180 12.35 5.33 5.36
N GLN A 181 11.51 4.81 4.45
CA GLN A 181 11.32 5.36 3.11
C GLN A 181 10.82 6.82 3.13
N ALA A 182 9.98 7.16 4.10
CA ALA A 182 9.47 8.52 4.29
C ALA A 182 10.45 9.46 5.01
N GLY A 183 11.67 9.01 5.33
CA GLY A 183 12.65 9.80 6.08
C GLY A 183 12.34 9.97 7.57
N GLN A 184 11.34 9.27 8.08
CA GLN A 184 10.92 9.32 9.48
C GLN A 184 11.70 8.31 10.32
N LEU A 185 13.04 8.43 10.33
CA LEU A 185 13.95 7.42 10.91
C LEU A 185 13.60 7.06 12.35
N ARG A 186 13.28 8.05 13.20
CA ARG A 186 12.92 7.80 14.61
C ARG A 186 11.64 6.96 14.73
N LYS A 187 10.64 7.23 13.91
CA LYS A 187 9.39 6.45 13.89
C LYS A 187 9.68 5.02 13.39
N GLY A 188 10.50 4.89 12.35
CA GLY A 188 10.97 3.62 11.84
C GLY A 188 11.67 2.78 12.90
N ASP A 189 12.57 3.38 13.69
CA ASP A 189 13.29 2.69 14.76
C ASP A 189 12.35 2.18 15.87
N LEU A 190 11.37 2.98 16.26
CA LEU A 190 10.36 2.58 17.26
C LEU A 190 9.50 1.41 16.75
N ALA A 191 9.06 1.49 15.50
CA ALA A 191 8.28 0.43 14.88
C ALA A 191 9.11 -0.85 14.68
N ALA A 192 10.37 -0.72 14.25
CA ALA A 192 11.30 -1.83 14.11
C ALA A 192 11.53 -2.56 15.45
N GLY A 193 11.77 -1.81 16.52
CA GLY A 193 11.90 -2.38 17.87
C GLY A 193 10.66 -3.18 18.26
N LYS A 194 9.46 -2.61 18.02
CA LYS A 194 8.20 -3.29 18.32
C LYS A 194 7.98 -4.55 17.46
N ALA A 195 8.34 -4.50 16.18
CA ALA A 195 8.28 -5.68 15.30
C ALA A 195 9.18 -6.81 15.81
N VAL A 196 10.42 -6.48 16.21
CA VAL A 196 11.36 -7.45 16.76
C VAL A 196 10.86 -8.03 18.08
N ASP A 197 10.30 -7.22 18.97
CA ASP A 197 9.75 -7.69 20.25
C ASP A 197 8.59 -8.68 20.08
N LEU A 198 7.79 -8.51 19.01
CA LEU A 198 6.65 -9.38 18.66
C LEU A 198 7.06 -10.63 17.87
N ALA A 199 8.27 -10.67 17.32
CA ALA A 199 8.76 -11.80 16.54
C ALA A 199 9.11 -13.01 17.42
N PRO A 200 9.01 -14.25 16.91
CA PRO A 200 9.57 -15.43 17.53
C PRO A 200 11.06 -15.25 17.86
N LYS A 201 11.50 -15.79 18.99
CA LYS A 201 12.88 -15.57 19.51
C LYS A 201 13.98 -15.96 18.52
N ASP A 202 13.75 -17.00 17.75
CA ASP A 202 14.67 -17.49 16.72
C ASP A 202 14.72 -16.60 15.47
N GLU A 203 13.68 -15.81 15.22
CA GLU A 203 13.59 -14.87 14.08
C GLU A 203 14.04 -13.44 14.43
N GLN A 204 14.08 -13.06 15.72
CA GLN A 204 14.34 -11.68 16.16
C GLN A 204 15.66 -11.11 15.62
N LYS A 205 16.71 -11.90 15.63
CA LYS A 205 18.03 -11.46 15.17
C LYS A 205 18.02 -11.15 13.67
N GLU A 206 17.46 -12.06 12.88
CA GLU A 206 17.38 -11.90 11.43
C GLU A 206 16.51 -10.72 11.05
N LEU A 207 15.32 -10.58 11.67
CA LEU A 207 14.43 -9.45 11.45
C LEU A 207 15.08 -8.11 11.78
N LYS A 208 15.83 -8.04 12.90
CA LYS A 208 16.57 -6.84 13.28
C LYS A 208 17.62 -6.48 12.22
N GLU A 209 18.41 -7.45 11.76
CA GLU A 209 19.43 -7.23 10.72
C GLU A 209 18.79 -6.75 9.41
N GLN A 210 17.64 -7.30 9.02
CA GLN A 210 16.89 -6.87 7.83
C GLN A 210 16.40 -5.41 7.95
N LEU A 211 15.85 -5.03 9.10
CA LEU A 211 15.36 -3.67 9.34
C LEU A 211 16.47 -2.63 9.39
N GLU A 212 17.62 -2.97 9.99
CA GLU A 212 18.81 -2.10 9.97
C GLU A 212 19.37 -1.92 8.55
N GLN A 213 19.36 -2.95 7.73
CA GLN A 213 19.72 -2.84 6.31
C GLN A 213 18.76 -1.93 5.55
N ALA A 214 17.44 -2.08 5.75
CA ALA A 214 16.44 -1.24 5.13
C ALA A 214 16.60 0.23 5.53
N LYS A 215 16.85 0.51 6.82
CA LYS A 215 17.17 1.85 7.32
C LYS A 215 18.38 2.45 6.63
N SER A 216 19.47 1.68 6.52
CA SER A 216 20.70 2.14 5.90
C SER A 216 20.52 2.46 4.42
N GLN A 217 19.75 1.63 3.70
CA GLN A 217 19.42 1.85 2.29
C GLN A 217 18.56 3.12 2.10
N ALA A 218 17.53 3.30 2.93
CA ALA A 218 16.68 4.48 2.88
C ALA A 218 17.48 5.77 3.16
N ALA A 219 18.39 5.76 4.13
CA ALA A 219 19.27 6.89 4.41
C ALA A 219 20.20 7.24 3.23
N LEU A 220 20.75 6.23 2.55
CA LEU A 220 21.59 6.45 1.36
C LEU A 220 20.78 7.04 0.19
N GLN A 221 19.55 6.57 -0.04
CA GLN A 221 18.68 7.11 -1.07
C GLN A 221 18.35 8.59 -0.83
N GLN A 222 18.03 8.97 0.41
CA GLN A 222 17.77 10.35 0.78
C GLN A 222 18.98 11.26 0.56
N ILE A 223 20.19 10.78 0.84
CA ILE A 223 21.42 11.55 0.55
C ILE A 223 21.59 11.74 -0.95
N GLN A 224 21.31 10.73 -1.77
CA GLN A 224 21.41 10.84 -3.23
C GLN A 224 20.38 11.81 -3.82
N GLU A 225 19.16 11.80 -3.32
CA GLU A 225 18.10 12.71 -3.77
C GLU A 225 18.35 14.17 -3.38
N THR A 226 19.07 14.41 -2.29
CA THR A 226 19.42 15.78 -1.82
C THR A 226 20.69 16.33 -2.46
N GLN A 227 21.50 15.52 -3.17
CA GLN A 227 22.67 16.02 -3.88
C GLN A 227 22.25 16.74 -5.17
N PRO A 228 22.66 18.02 -5.37
CA PRO A 228 22.41 18.70 -6.63
C PRO A 228 23.10 17.95 -7.77
N SER A 229 22.37 17.71 -8.87
CA SER A 229 22.93 17.13 -10.08
C SER A 229 24.15 17.92 -10.50
N PRO A 230 25.28 17.29 -10.87
CA PRO A 230 26.45 18.00 -11.33
C PRO A 230 26.08 18.86 -12.55
N THR A 231 26.23 20.15 -12.41
CA THR A 231 26.02 21.12 -13.52
C THR A 231 26.95 20.71 -14.66
N PRO A 232 26.45 20.44 -15.87
CA PRO A 232 27.33 20.16 -17.00
C PRO A 232 28.23 21.37 -17.22
N THR A 233 29.53 21.20 -17.01
CA THR A 233 30.54 22.21 -17.36
C THR A 233 30.57 22.30 -18.87
N ILE A 234 29.96 23.35 -19.42
CA ILE A 234 30.11 23.71 -20.84
C ILE A 234 31.52 24.22 -21.00
N GLY A 235 32.39 23.40 -21.60
CA GLY A 235 33.71 23.78 -22.06
C GLY A 235 33.65 24.25 -23.52
#